data_ff11a14727dc2aaa8d40fda96b7c2602
#
_entry.id   ff11a14727dc2aaa8d40fda96b7c2602
#
_cell.length_a   1.000
_cell.length_b   1.000
_cell.length_c   1.000
_cell.angle_alpha   90.00
_cell.angle_beta   90.00
_cell.angle_gamma   90.00
#
_symmetry.space_group_name_H-M   'P 1'
#
loop_
_entity.id
_entity.type
_entity.pdbx_description
1 polymer ?
#
loop_
_entity_poly.entity_id
_entity_poly.type
_entity_poly.pdbx_seq_one_letter_code
_entity_poly.pdbx_strand_id
1 'polypeptide(L)'
;MCALARTTPDTFLFLGGDICHFAGDFRPSEQVPLPDTMPEAAFGNPEDNDVAVKRALYPTPCPCSFFSDHHPQNSGLEGGNVTSNPNSTPFYRLSTHKHSSYKDPPLAVVTTQKMQQYFDSDPNVLVCLAHDTALLDHLPTFNANPEMDLNDWQQQGMKEKCHWGWLKELPRYDKDGEVAGPGMREKPLVEGLWKEGKIVSSLR
;
A
#
# COMPACT_ATOMS: atom_id res chain seq x y z
N MET A 1 1.07 -18.34 -5.65
CA MET A 1 -0.25 -18.87 -6.07
C MET A 1 -1.29 -17.85 -5.69
N CYS A 2 -2.24 -17.54 -6.59
CA CYS A 2 -3.31 -16.57 -6.32
C CYS A 2 -4.65 -17.28 -6.43
N ALA A 3 -5.67 -16.73 -5.79
CA ALA A 3 -7.03 -17.24 -5.88
C ALA A 3 -8.01 -16.06 -6.06
N LEU A 4 -9.09 -16.31 -6.76
CA LEU A 4 -10.22 -15.40 -6.86
C LEU A 4 -11.42 -16.07 -6.17
N ALA A 5 -11.78 -15.55 -5.00
CA ALA A 5 -12.89 -16.04 -4.21
C ALA A 5 -14.14 -15.19 -4.50
N ARG A 6 -15.23 -15.83 -4.86
CA ARG A 6 -16.52 -15.15 -5.07
C ARG A 6 -17.20 -14.90 -3.73
N THR A 7 -17.60 -13.68 -3.46
CA THR A 7 -18.35 -13.30 -2.24
C THR A 7 -19.83 -13.14 -2.50
N THR A 8 -20.20 -12.57 -3.65
CA THR A 8 -21.59 -12.51 -4.15
C THR A 8 -21.63 -12.89 -5.62
N PRO A 9 -22.78 -12.91 -6.32
CA PRO A 9 -22.80 -13.15 -7.76
C PRO A 9 -21.87 -12.27 -8.56
N ASP A 10 -21.62 -11.03 -8.12
CA ASP A 10 -20.90 -10.00 -8.88
C ASP A 10 -19.66 -9.46 -8.17
N THR A 11 -19.35 -9.90 -6.95
CA THR A 11 -18.20 -9.40 -6.17
C THR A 11 -17.20 -10.50 -5.81
N PHE A 12 -15.92 -10.12 -5.71
CA PHE A 12 -14.83 -11.07 -5.53
C PHE A 12 -13.74 -10.53 -4.59
N LEU A 13 -13.05 -11.44 -3.94
CA LEU A 13 -11.76 -11.19 -3.28
C LEU A 13 -10.64 -11.77 -4.15
N PHE A 14 -9.69 -10.96 -4.52
CA PHE A 14 -8.47 -11.44 -5.15
C PHE A 14 -7.40 -11.67 -4.08
N LEU A 15 -7.14 -12.93 -3.77
CA LEU A 15 -6.15 -13.35 -2.79
C LEU A 15 -4.80 -13.49 -3.51
N GLY A 16 -4.03 -12.40 -3.53
CA GLY A 16 -2.81 -12.28 -4.31
C GLY A 16 -1.58 -12.91 -3.65
N GLY A 17 -1.62 -13.21 -2.34
CA GLY A 17 -0.46 -13.71 -1.60
C GLY A 17 0.73 -12.76 -1.74
N ASP A 18 1.88 -13.28 -2.15
CA ASP A 18 3.14 -12.55 -2.30
C ASP A 18 3.41 -12.06 -3.73
N ILE A 19 2.37 -11.76 -4.51
CA ILE A 19 2.53 -11.13 -5.84
C ILE A 19 3.30 -9.82 -5.72
N CYS A 20 2.99 -9.05 -4.68
CA CYS A 20 3.63 -7.80 -4.36
C CYS A 20 3.75 -7.68 -2.83
N HIS A 21 4.83 -7.10 -2.35
CA HIS A 21 5.09 -6.96 -0.92
C HIS A 21 4.74 -5.57 -0.38
N PHE A 22 4.49 -4.61 -1.26
CA PHE A 22 4.13 -3.25 -0.87
C PHE A 22 3.15 -2.63 -1.87
N ALA A 23 2.04 -2.09 -1.38
CA ALA A 23 1.01 -1.55 -2.26
C ALA A 23 1.48 -0.33 -3.07
N GLY A 24 2.46 0.42 -2.60
CA GLY A 24 3.09 1.53 -3.34
C GLY A 24 3.86 1.10 -4.60
N ASP A 25 4.12 -0.19 -4.80
CA ASP A 25 4.76 -0.73 -6.02
C ASP A 25 3.79 -0.79 -7.22
N PHE A 26 2.48 -0.64 -6.98
CA PHE A 26 1.47 -0.66 -8.03
C PHE A 26 0.36 0.40 -7.85
N ARG A 27 0.35 1.15 -6.75
CA ARG A 27 -0.60 2.25 -6.48
C ARG A 27 0.14 3.57 -6.33
N PRO A 28 -0.44 4.69 -6.80
CA PRO A 28 -1.66 4.81 -7.61
C PRO A 28 -1.48 4.29 -9.04
N SER A 29 -2.55 4.34 -9.85
CA SER A 29 -2.52 3.97 -11.27
C SER A 29 -3.32 4.97 -12.11
N GLU A 30 -3.21 4.88 -13.43
CA GLU A 30 -4.04 5.69 -14.34
C GLU A 30 -5.54 5.40 -14.17
N GLN A 31 -5.90 4.16 -13.84
CA GLN A 31 -7.28 3.73 -13.61
C GLN A 31 -7.80 4.14 -12.24
N VAL A 32 -6.90 4.22 -11.24
CA VAL A 32 -7.23 4.60 -9.86
C VAL A 32 -6.17 5.60 -9.37
N PRO A 33 -6.27 6.88 -9.81
CA PRO A 33 -5.35 7.92 -9.36
C PRO A 33 -5.60 8.31 -7.89
N LEU A 34 -4.62 8.99 -7.29
CA LEU A 34 -4.82 9.61 -5.98
C LEU A 34 -6.02 10.56 -6.03
N PRO A 35 -6.97 10.47 -5.10
CA PRO A 35 -8.07 11.42 -5.02
C PRO A 35 -7.58 12.79 -4.54
N ASP A 36 -8.23 13.89 -4.95
CA ASP A 36 -7.83 15.25 -4.57
C ASP A 36 -7.72 15.42 -3.04
N THR A 37 -8.59 14.75 -2.31
CA THR A 37 -8.57 14.68 -0.85
C THR A 37 -8.52 13.22 -0.41
N MET A 38 -7.56 12.89 0.43
CA MET A 38 -7.40 11.53 0.94
C MET A 38 -8.54 11.16 1.89
N PRO A 39 -9.15 9.96 1.73
CA PRO A 39 -10.17 9.50 2.64
C PRO A 39 -9.62 9.29 4.05
N GLU A 40 -10.42 9.60 5.07
CA GLU A 40 -10.02 9.46 6.48
C GLU A 40 -9.56 8.03 6.82
N ALA A 41 -10.21 7.03 6.23
CA ALA A 41 -9.87 5.63 6.43
C ALA A 41 -8.45 5.26 5.96
N ALA A 42 -7.82 6.04 5.07
CA ALA A 42 -6.44 5.82 4.65
C ALA A 42 -5.44 5.93 5.83
N PHE A 43 -5.85 6.57 6.93
CA PHE A 43 -5.00 6.79 8.11
C PHE A 43 -5.23 5.77 9.22
N GLY A 44 -6.04 4.76 8.98
CA GLY A 44 -6.37 3.68 9.91
C GLY A 44 -7.82 3.69 10.39
N ASN A 45 -8.20 2.72 11.22
CA ASN A 45 -9.55 2.63 11.76
C ASN A 45 -9.77 3.73 12.82
N PRO A 46 -10.78 4.61 12.67
CA PRO A 46 -11.07 5.68 13.65
C PRO A 46 -11.38 5.19 15.07
N GLU A 47 -11.79 3.93 15.20
CA GLU A 47 -12.10 3.30 16.50
C GLU A 47 -10.86 2.83 17.27
N ASP A 48 -9.70 2.81 16.62
CA ASP A 48 -8.44 2.45 17.26
C ASP A 48 -7.88 3.65 18.05
N ASN A 49 -7.60 3.46 19.32
CA ASN A 49 -7.10 4.51 20.22
C ASN A 49 -5.81 5.19 19.72
N ASP A 50 -5.00 4.49 18.97
CA ASP A 50 -3.76 4.99 18.38
C ASP A 50 -3.99 5.86 17.13
N VAL A 51 -5.13 5.72 16.46
CA VAL A 51 -5.41 6.41 15.19
C VAL A 51 -5.56 7.91 15.39
N ALA A 52 -6.13 8.37 16.50
CA ALA A 52 -6.25 9.80 16.78
C ALA A 52 -4.89 10.49 16.82
N VAL A 53 -3.90 9.87 17.46
CA VAL A 53 -2.52 10.36 17.52
C VAL A 53 -1.87 10.35 16.16
N LYS A 54 -2.05 9.25 15.44
CA LYS A 54 -1.53 9.06 14.09
C LYS A 54 -2.16 10.03 13.10
N ARG A 55 -3.47 10.22 13.20
CA ARG A 55 -4.24 11.15 12.36
C ARG A 55 -3.81 12.60 12.53
N ALA A 56 -3.45 13.01 13.76
CA ALA A 56 -2.96 14.35 14.04
C ALA A 56 -1.67 14.73 13.30
N LEU A 57 -0.99 13.75 12.70
CA LEU A 57 0.23 13.97 11.91
C LEU A 57 -0.05 14.40 10.46
N TYR A 58 -1.31 14.37 10.05
CA TYR A 58 -1.74 14.73 8.69
C TYR A 58 -2.65 15.96 8.71
N PRO A 59 -2.61 16.81 7.67
CA PRO A 59 -3.55 17.93 7.56
C PRO A 59 -5.00 17.43 7.48
N THR A 60 -5.95 18.25 7.87
CA THR A 60 -7.37 17.93 7.79
C THR A 60 -8.14 19.07 7.12
N PRO A 61 -8.69 18.89 5.91
CA PRO A 61 -8.58 17.72 5.05
C PRO A 61 -7.16 17.48 4.56
N CYS A 62 -6.80 16.23 4.22
CA CYS A 62 -5.48 15.89 3.71
C CYS A 62 -5.49 15.92 2.17
N PRO A 63 -4.85 16.89 1.52
CA PRO A 63 -4.77 16.94 0.07
C PRO A 63 -3.81 15.85 -0.45
N CYS A 64 -4.03 15.36 -1.67
CA CYS A 64 -3.13 14.38 -2.29
C CYS A 64 -1.70 14.91 -2.46
N SER A 65 -1.52 16.21 -2.63
CA SER A 65 -0.20 16.85 -2.75
C SER A 65 0.69 16.61 -1.54
N PHE A 66 0.11 16.37 -0.35
CA PHE A 66 0.86 15.98 0.84
C PHE A 66 1.73 14.73 0.60
N PHE A 67 1.30 13.86 -0.30
CA PHE A 67 2.03 12.66 -0.70
C PHE A 67 2.72 12.83 -2.05
N SER A 68 2.02 13.31 -3.07
CA SER A 68 2.53 13.36 -4.44
C SER A 68 3.69 14.34 -4.62
N ASP A 69 3.79 15.39 -3.79
CA ASP A 69 4.93 16.32 -3.83
C ASP A 69 6.25 15.63 -3.45
N HIS A 70 6.17 14.58 -2.66
CA HIS A 70 7.30 13.74 -2.24
C HIS A 70 7.44 12.45 -3.05
N HIS A 71 6.76 12.36 -4.19
CA HIS A 71 6.86 11.19 -5.05
C HIS A 71 8.32 10.99 -5.52
N PRO A 72 8.91 9.79 -5.42
CA PRO A 72 10.32 9.54 -5.76
C PRO A 72 10.71 10.01 -7.16
N GLN A 73 9.79 9.99 -8.12
CA GLN A 73 10.02 10.49 -9.48
C GLN A 73 10.21 12.01 -9.54
N ASN A 74 9.69 12.78 -8.57
CA ASN A 74 9.89 14.23 -8.49
C ASN A 74 11.29 14.58 -7.98
N SER A 75 11.93 13.70 -7.22
CA SER A 75 13.24 13.93 -6.60
C SER A 75 14.43 13.80 -7.55
N GLY A 76 14.22 13.35 -8.79
CA GLY A 76 15.29 13.14 -9.78
C GLY A 76 16.26 12.00 -9.42
N LEU A 77 16.06 11.32 -8.30
CA LEU A 77 16.97 10.29 -7.78
C LEU A 77 16.96 9.01 -8.63
N GLU A 78 15.94 8.78 -9.45
CA GLU A 78 15.80 7.58 -10.27
C GLU A 78 16.01 7.80 -11.78
N GLY A 79 16.55 8.94 -12.22
CA GLY A 79 16.75 9.22 -13.66
C GLY A 79 15.44 9.20 -14.47
N GLY A 80 14.32 9.40 -13.80
CA GLY A 80 12.99 9.37 -14.40
C GLY A 80 12.76 10.56 -15.31
N ASN A 81 12.31 10.33 -16.52
CA ASN A 81 11.72 11.37 -17.34
C ASN A 81 10.50 11.92 -16.58
N VAL A 82 10.50 13.23 -16.33
CA VAL A 82 9.46 14.00 -15.60
C VAL A 82 8.10 14.03 -16.36
N THR A 83 7.81 13.04 -17.16
CA THR A 83 6.60 12.96 -18.00
C THR A 83 5.43 12.20 -17.36
N SER A 84 5.64 11.55 -16.23
CA SER A 84 4.59 10.80 -15.54
C SER A 84 3.90 11.67 -14.48
N ASN A 85 2.56 11.56 -14.43
CA ASN A 85 1.77 12.24 -13.42
C ASN A 85 1.93 11.52 -12.07
N PRO A 86 2.49 12.15 -11.02
CA PRO A 86 2.71 11.49 -9.73
C PRO A 86 1.40 11.02 -9.07
N ASN A 87 0.26 11.62 -9.42
CA ASN A 87 -1.04 11.20 -8.90
C ASN A 87 -1.56 9.88 -9.51
N SER A 88 -0.99 9.43 -10.62
CA SER A 88 -1.42 8.22 -11.33
C SER A 88 -0.28 7.25 -11.65
N THR A 89 0.87 7.46 -11.04
CA THR A 89 2.05 6.59 -11.20
C THR A 89 2.40 5.95 -9.86
N PRO A 90 2.70 4.65 -9.82
CA PRO A 90 3.15 4.00 -8.59
C PRO A 90 4.35 4.71 -7.95
N PHE A 91 4.33 4.82 -6.63
CA PHE A 91 5.41 5.49 -5.88
C PHE A 91 6.73 4.74 -5.98
N TYR A 92 6.67 3.44 -6.03
CA TYR A 92 7.84 2.58 -6.11
C TYR A 92 7.74 1.61 -7.27
N ARG A 93 8.76 0.80 -7.42
CA ARG A 93 8.83 -0.27 -8.41
C ARG A 93 9.30 -1.55 -7.75
N LEU A 94 8.81 -2.69 -8.23
CA LEU A 94 9.32 -3.97 -7.76
C LEU A 94 10.83 -4.04 -7.99
N SER A 95 11.56 -4.50 -6.98
CA SER A 95 13.00 -4.68 -7.09
C SER A 95 13.33 -5.74 -8.12
N THR A 96 14.09 -5.35 -9.13
CA THR A 96 14.65 -6.25 -10.15
C THR A 96 16.10 -6.63 -9.87
N HIS A 97 16.63 -6.22 -8.73
CA HIS A 97 18.02 -6.51 -8.33
C HIS A 97 18.22 -8.01 -8.10
N LYS A 98 19.43 -8.50 -8.32
CA LYS A 98 19.78 -9.94 -8.16
C LYS A 98 19.53 -10.52 -6.75
N HIS A 99 19.40 -9.66 -5.74
CA HIS A 99 19.05 -10.03 -4.36
C HIS A 99 17.59 -9.69 -4.01
N SER A 100 16.75 -9.44 -5.03
CA SER A 100 15.32 -9.29 -4.83
C SER A 100 14.73 -10.54 -4.17
N SER A 101 13.69 -10.36 -3.36
CA SER A 101 12.90 -11.47 -2.82
C SER A 101 12.10 -12.23 -3.88
N TYR A 102 11.95 -11.64 -5.07
CA TYR A 102 11.26 -12.28 -6.19
C TYR A 102 12.18 -13.27 -6.89
N LYS A 103 11.69 -14.50 -7.07
CA LYS A 103 12.43 -15.56 -7.78
C LYS A 103 12.68 -15.22 -9.28
N ASP A 104 11.69 -14.56 -9.88
CA ASP A 104 11.73 -14.09 -11.28
C ASP A 104 11.21 -12.64 -11.29
N PRO A 105 12.10 -11.65 -11.10
CA PRO A 105 11.70 -10.25 -11.02
C PRO A 105 11.00 -9.73 -12.27
N PRO A 106 11.43 -10.04 -13.52
CA PRO A 106 10.70 -9.63 -14.72
C PRO A 106 9.27 -10.18 -14.76
N LEU A 107 9.06 -11.44 -14.38
CA LEU A 107 7.74 -12.04 -14.31
C LEU A 107 6.89 -11.42 -13.19
N ALA A 108 7.50 -11.09 -12.04
CA ALA A 108 6.82 -10.41 -10.95
C ALA A 108 6.28 -9.05 -11.39
N VAL A 109 7.07 -8.24 -12.12
CA VAL A 109 6.64 -6.96 -12.68
C VAL A 109 5.40 -7.14 -13.58
N VAL A 110 5.47 -8.06 -14.54
CA VAL A 110 4.34 -8.34 -15.45
C VAL A 110 3.10 -8.82 -14.70
N THR A 111 3.30 -9.66 -13.68
CA THR A 111 2.19 -10.21 -12.88
C THR A 111 1.51 -9.12 -12.05
N THR A 112 2.30 -8.24 -11.43
CA THR A 112 1.78 -7.09 -10.65
C THR A 112 1.05 -6.10 -11.55
N GLN A 113 1.56 -5.81 -12.74
CA GLN A 113 0.88 -4.95 -13.72
C GLN A 113 -0.47 -5.53 -14.14
N LYS A 114 -0.56 -6.85 -14.38
CA LYS A 114 -1.84 -7.51 -14.66
C LYS A 114 -2.80 -7.43 -13.49
N MET A 115 -2.32 -7.63 -12.26
CA MET A 115 -3.14 -7.48 -11.06
C MET A 115 -3.67 -6.04 -10.94
N GLN A 116 -2.83 -5.03 -11.13
CA GLN A 116 -3.23 -3.63 -11.12
C GLN A 116 -4.31 -3.35 -12.16
N GLN A 117 -4.09 -3.78 -13.40
CA GLN A 117 -4.96 -3.48 -14.53
C GLN A 117 -6.32 -4.20 -14.46
N TYR A 118 -6.36 -5.45 -14.03
CA TYR A 118 -7.55 -6.31 -14.15
C TYR A 118 -8.29 -6.54 -12.84
N PHE A 119 -7.65 -6.33 -11.70
CA PHE A 119 -8.25 -6.60 -10.40
C PHE A 119 -8.29 -5.37 -9.50
N ASP A 120 -7.18 -4.63 -9.39
CA ASP A 120 -7.14 -3.47 -8.50
C ASP A 120 -8.03 -2.32 -9.01
N SER A 121 -8.14 -2.16 -10.32
CA SER A 121 -9.01 -1.18 -10.97
C SER A 121 -10.49 -1.56 -10.98
N ASP A 122 -10.84 -2.84 -10.84
CA ASP A 122 -12.23 -3.31 -10.90
C ASP A 122 -12.95 -3.00 -9.56
N PRO A 123 -14.05 -2.21 -9.57
CA PRO A 123 -14.79 -1.88 -8.34
C PRO A 123 -15.42 -3.11 -7.67
N ASN A 124 -15.58 -4.21 -8.40
CA ASN A 124 -16.16 -5.45 -7.88
C ASN A 124 -15.10 -6.43 -7.32
N VAL A 125 -13.84 -6.02 -7.29
CA VAL A 125 -12.75 -6.84 -6.76
C VAL A 125 -12.03 -6.13 -5.63
N LEU A 126 -11.97 -6.76 -4.47
CA LEU A 126 -11.09 -6.35 -3.37
C LEU A 126 -9.78 -7.14 -3.46
N VAL A 127 -8.69 -6.43 -3.70
CA VAL A 127 -7.34 -7.03 -3.74
C VAL A 127 -6.80 -7.18 -2.33
N CYS A 128 -6.46 -8.42 -1.96
CA CYS A 128 -5.88 -8.79 -0.67
C CYS A 128 -4.48 -9.37 -0.87
N LEU A 129 -3.46 -8.66 -0.42
CA LEU A 129 -2.07 -9.11 -0.44
C LEU A 129 -1.60 -9.48 0.96
N ALA A 130 -0.69 -10.45 1.07
CA ALA A 130 -0.21 -10.94 2.36
C ALA A 130 0.53 -9.87 3.19
N HIS A 131 1.11 -8.87 2.54
CA HIS A 131 1.89 -7.81 3.18
C HIS A 131 1.19 -6.44 3.20
N ASP A 132 -0.10 -6.36 2.82
CA ASP A 132 -0.87 -5.12 2.85
C ASP A 132 -1.43 -4.89 4.27
N THR A 133 -0.76 -4.04 5.02
CA THR A 133 -1.13 -3.73 6.41
C THR A 133 -2.46 -3.00 6.54
N ALA A 134 -2.92 -2.32 5.48
CA ALA A 134 -4.23 -1.65 5.47
C ALA A 134 -5.40 -2.63 5.63
N LEU A 135 -5.22 -3.88 5.20
CA LEU A 135 -6.23 -4.93 5.39
C LEU A 135 -6.46 -5.22 6.88
N LEU A 136 -5.40 -5.19 7.71
CA LEU A 136 -5.49 -5.46 9.14
C LEU A 136 -6.26 -4.36 9.89
N ASP A 137 -6.26 -3.14 9.38
CA ASP A 137 -6.96 -2.02 10.03
C ASP A 137 -8.48 -2.09 9.82
N HIS A 138 -8.93 -2.73 8.74
CA HIS A 138 -10.32 -2.62 8.30
C HIS A 138 -11.04 -3.95 8.11
N LEU A 139 -10.32 -5.04 7.86
CA LEU A 139 -10.95 -6.34 7.66
C LEU A 139 -11.05 -7.11 8.98
N PRO A 140 -12.18 -7.80 9.23
CA PRO A 140 -12.30 -8.68 10.37
C PRO A 140 -11.30 -9.84 10.24
N THR A 141 -10.59 -10.13 11.32
CA THR A 141 -9.74 -11.32 11.37
C THR A 141 -10.50 -12.48 11.99
N PHE A 142 -10.25 -13.69 11.50
CA PHE A 142 -10.90 -14.90 12.03
C PHE A 142 -10.72 -15.05 13.54
N ASN A 143 -9.54 -14.73 14.06
CA ASN A 143 -9.28 -14.86 15.50
C ASN A 143 -10.10 -13.89 16.36
N ALA A 144 -10.38 -12.69 15.84
CA ALA A 144 -11.16 -11.69 16.57
C ALA A 144 -12.67 -11.88 16.37
N ASN A 145 -13.08 -12.28 15.17
CA ASN A 145 -14.49 -12.36 14.76
C ASN A 145 -14.74 -13.60 13.87
N PRO A 146 -14.72 -14.82 14.43
CA PRO A 146 -14.81 -16.05 13.63
C PRO A 146 -16.15 -16.23 12.89
N GLU A 147 -17.19 -15.54 13.33
CA GLU A 147 -18.54 -15.61 12.72
C GLU A 147 -18.75 -14.55 11.63
N MET A 148 -17.80 -13.63 11.44
CA MET A 148 -17.93 -12.60 10.40
C MET A 148 -17.38 -13.13 9.07
N ASP A 149 -18.11 -12.80 8.00
CA ASP A 149 -17.67 -13.03 6.63
C ASP A 149 -17.40 -11.68 5.90
N LEU A 150 -16.99 -11.77 4.67
CA LEU A 150 -16.70 -10.62 3.81
C LEU A 150 -17.66 -10.54 2.61
N ASN A 151 -18.85 -11.12 2.70
CA ASN A 151 -19.77 -11.16 1.56
C ASN A 151 -20.27 -9.77 1.16
N ASP A 152 -20.39 -8.87 2.11
CA ASP A 152 -20.86 -7.50 1.92
C ASP A 152 -19.74 -6.44 1.93
N TRP A 153 -18.49 -6.86 1.71
CA TRP A 153 -17.31 -5.97 1.74
C TRP A 153 -17.46 -4.70 0.88
N GLN A 154 -18.10 -4.83 -0.29
CA GLN A 154 -18.33 -3.71 -1.20
C GLN A 154 -19.31 -2.70 -0.62
N GLN A 155 -20.41 -3.17 -0.04
CA GLN A 155 -21.43 -2.32 0.59
C GLN A 155 -20.88 -1.59 1.82
N GLN A 156 -19.94 -2.21 2.52
CA GLN A 156 -19.24 -1.61 3.66
C GLN A 156 -18.11 -0.64 3.24
N GLY A 157 -17.87 -0.45 1.95
CA GLY A 157 -16.81 0.42 1.43
C GLY A 157 -15.40 -0.05 1.80
N MET A 158 -15.19 -1.37 1.96
CA MET A 158 -13.89 -1.90 2.39
C MET A 158 -12.78 -1.64 1.39
N LYS A 159 -13.12 -1.61 0.07
CA LYS A 159 -12.12 -1.31 -0.95
C LYS A 159 -11.54 0.09 -0.76
N GLU A 160 -12.39 1.09 -0.61
CA GLU A 160 -11.99 2.50 -0.41
C GLU A 160 -11.21 2.68 0.90
N LYS A 161 -11.61 1.98 1.96
CA LYS A 161 -10.93 2.01 3.25
C LYS A 161 -9.52 1.43 3.18
N CYS A 162 -9.34 0.29 2.49
CA CYS A 162 -8.06 -0.40 2.41
C CYS A 162 -7.13 0.18 1.34
N HIS A 163 -7.68 0.74 0.25
CA HIS A 163 -6.91 1.04 -0.98
C HIS A 163 -5.73 1.99 -0.75
N TRP A 164 -5.91 2.99 0.14
CA TRP A 164 -4.91 4.04 0.38
C TRP A 164 -4.16 3.91 1.70
N GLY A 165 -4.47 2.90 2.51
CA GLY A 165 -3.88 2.75 3.84
C GLY A 165 -2.35 2.55 3.85
N TRP A 166 -1.74 2.13 2.74
CA TRP A 166 -0.29 2.02 2.59
C TRP A 166 0.43 3.38 2.62
N LEU A 167 -0.26 4.49 2.33
CA LEU A 167 0.32 5.83 2.35
C LEU A 167 0.86 6.22 3.73
N LYS A 168 0.27 5.70 4.81
CA LYS A 168 0.76 5.91 6.18
C LYS A 168 2.15 5.31 6.43
N GLU A 169 2.61 4.40 5.56
CA GLU A 169 3.92 3.77 5.64
C GLU A 169 5.02 4.58 4.93
N LEU A 170 4.64 5.60 4.15
CA LEU A 170 5.60 6.47 3.47
C LEU A 170 6.41 7.30 4.48
N PRO A 171 7.67 7.64 4.16
CA PRO A 171 8.45 8.60 4.93
C PRO A 171 7.69 9.92 5.04
N ARG A 172 7.76 10.57 6.19
CA ARG A 172 7.24 11.92 6.41
C ARG A 172 8.40 12.90 6.41
N TYR A 173 8.14 14.04 5.81
CA TYR A 173 9.09 15.12 5.74
C TYR A 173 8.60 16.29 6.60
N ASP A 174 9.51 16.93 7.32
CA ASP A 174 9.21 18.15 8.04
C ASP A 174 9.19 19.37 7.11
N LYS A 175 8.93 20.55 7.69
CA LYS A 175 8.91 21.82 6.95
C LYS A 175 10.24 22.17 6.28
N ASP A 176 11.35 21.59 6.71
CA ASP A 176 12.70 21.85 6.18
C ASP A 176 13.08 20.78 5.14
N GLY A 177 12.19 19.83 4.83
CA GLY A 177 12.38 18.75 3.85
C GLY A 177 13.21 17.58 4.38
N GLU A 178 13.51 17.57 5.68
CA GLU A 178 14.18 16.45 6.32
C GLU A 178 13.17 15.36 6.70
N VAL A 179 13.63 14.12 6.70
CA VAL A 179 12.77 12.99 7.12
C VAL A 179 12.44 13.12 8.59
N ALA A 180 11.21 13.52 8.90
CA ALA A 180 10.70 13.72 10.25
C ALA A 180 10.39 12.39 10.99
N GLY A 181 10.82 11.30 10.44
CA GLY A 181 10.67 9.94 10.97
C GLY A 181 10.25 8.96 9.87
N PRO A 182 10.39 7.67 10.10
CA PRO A 182 9.74 6.69 9.26
C PRO A 182 8.25 7.03 9.24
N GLY A 183 7.62 6.92 8.12
CA GLY A 183 6.17 6.79 8.07
C GLY A 183 5.80 5.89 9.24
N MET A 184 4.64 5.68 9.63
CA MET A 184 4.21 5.03 10.87
C MET A 184 4.89 3.69 11.26
N ARG A 185 5.90 3.23 10.56
CA ARG A 185 6.79 2.15 11.02
C ARG A 185 7.79 2.74 12.01
N GLU A 186 7.66 2.35 13.27
CA GLU A 186 8.66 2.64 14.33
C GLU A 186 10.04 2.04 14.03
N LYS A 187 10.16 1.24 12.97
CA LYS A 187 11.41 0.62 12.54
C LYS A 187 11.61 0.87 11.05
N PRO A 188 12.80 1.32 10.63
CA PRO A 188 13.13 1.45 9.23
C PRO A 188 12.86 0.11 8.52
N LEU A 189 12.37 0.16 7.29
CA LEU A 189 12.43 -0.97 6.37
C LEU A 189 13.85 -1.49 6.40
N VAL A 190 14.00 -2.70 6.86
CA VAL A 190 15.20 -3.37 7.30
C VAL A 190 16.41 -3.03 6.43
N GLU A 191 17.36 -2.26 6.94
CA GLU A 191 18.72 -2.26 6.43
C GLU A 191 19.38 -3.56 6.92
N GLY A 192 19.46 -4.56 6.04
CA GLY A 192 20.20 -5.79 6.32
C GLY A 192 19.33 -7.01 6.63
N LEU A 193 19.98 -8.13 6.73
CA LEU A 193 19.39 -9.42 7.04
C LEU A 193 19.15 -9.54 8.54
N TRP A 194 17.91 -9.79 8.95
CA TRP A 194 17.54 -10.02 10.34
C TRP A 194 17.42 -11.51 10.64
N LYS A 195 18.03 -11.95 11.72
CA LYS A 195 17.84 -13.29 12.28
C LYS A 195 17.66 -13.17 13.79
N GLU A 196 16.61 -13.79 14.32
CA GLU A 196 16.31 -13.81 15.77
C GLU A 196 16.28 -12.39 16.40
N GLY A 197 15.73 -11.41 15.66
CA GLY A 197 15.63 -10.03 16.14
C GLY A 197 16.94 -9.23 16.12
N LYS A 198 18.01 -9.76 15.50
CA LYS A 198 19.32 -9.09 15.37
C LYS A 198 19.69 -8.91 13.92
N ILE A 199 20.33 -7.78 13.61
CA ILE A 199 20.93 -7.54 12.29
C ILE A 199 22.14 -8.46 12.16
N VAL A 200 22.13 -9.36 11.17
CA VAL A 200 23.24 -10.30 10.89
C VAL A 200 24.20 -9.81 9.82
N SER A 201 23.78 -8.90 8.95
CA SER A 201 24.67 -8.20 8.02
C SER A 201 24.07 -6.86 7.60
N SER A 202 24.88 -5.82 7.54
CA SER A 202 24.57 -4.63 6.74
C SER A 202 24.99 -4.93 5.30
N LEU A 203 24.07 -4.82 4.35
CA LEU A 203 24.45 -4.79 2.94
C LEU A 203 25.28 -3.51 2.72
N ARG A 204 26.59 -3.66 2.56
CA ARG A 204 27.46 -2.61 2.06
C ARG A 204 27.45 -2.60 0.55
#